data_9786c709950c2fb7aa4ad8a3fa0b9473
#
_entry.id   9786c709950c2fb7aa4ad8a3fa0b9473
#
_cell.length_a   1.000
_cell.length_b   1.000
_cell.length_c   1.000
_cell.angle_alpha   90.00
_cell.angle_beta   90.00
_cell.angle_gamma   90.00
#
_symmetry.space_group_name_H-M   'P 1'
#
loop_
_entity.id
_entity.type
_entity.pdbx_description
1 polymer ?
#
loop_
_entity_poly.entity_id
_entity_poly.type
_entity_poly.pdbx_seq_one_letter_code
_entity_poly.pdbx_strand_id
1 'polypeptide(L)'
;MAKLSLCVVGCGEFAKTFARAMGSLSDEVELFFASRDFGRAEAYAQAYQGREAYGSYEAAASDPRIQAVYLCTPHHLHREHALVAARAGKHILVEKPIARTLEEAHDMVTEARRAGVTLMVAENYRFMAAVRRAKELIDSGALGSLRLVQLQEEAAMVTAQWRREPDLNGGGVFIDGGIHKVDILVYLAGMPQQVFAASLPRGPHAGEAEDGVLMMTRSLDGAVGVINHSWTAAQRPGPPWVSISGLKGHIYFEVGAPWLKLDDGREERILRFDDDQNGLAPMVREFRDSILESREPLTSGAVGIEDLSVVLKAYESVERGVSLPLG
;
A
#
# COMPACT_ATOMS: atom_id res chain seq x y z
N MET A 1 -7.53 -1.24 -27.31
CA MET A 1 -6.96 -0.02 -26.70
C MET A 1 -5.45 -0.11 -26.71
N ALA A 2 -4.71 1.01 -26.69
CA ALA A 2 -3.26 0.94 -26.57
C ALA A 2 -2.88 0.38 -25.19
N LYS A 3 -1.86 -0.50 -25.16
CA LYS A 3 -1.33 -1.05 -23.90
C LYS A 3 -0.57 0.05 -23.15
N LEU A 4 -0.60 0.04 -21.82
CA LEU A 4 0.29 0.85 -21.00
C LEU A 4 1.69 0.22 -21.01
N SER A 5 2.69 0.95 -21.49
CA SER A 5 4.09 0.54 -21.45
C SER A 5 4.68 0.89 -20.08
N LEU A 6 4.78 -0.10 -19.19
CA LEU A 6 5.16 0.03 -17.78
C LEU A 6 6.54 -0.59 -17.51
N CYS A 7 7.50 0.20 -17.03
CA CYS A 7 8.79 -0.30 -16.61
C CYS A 7 8.82 -0.59 -15.11
N VAL A 8 9.06 -1.85 -14.74
CA VAL A 8 9.30 -2.25 -13.35
C VAL A 8 10.74 -1.90 -12.98
N VAL A 9 10.91 -0.92 -12.10
CA VAL A 9 12.20 -0.46 -11.59
C VAL A 9 12.47 -1.11 -10.24
N GLY A 10 13.49 -1.97 -10.20
CA GLY A 10 13.80 -2.81 -9.04
C GLY A 10 13.27 -4.23 -9.19
N CYS A 11 14.18 -5.16 -9.52
CA CYS A 11 13.90 -6.59 -9.70
C CYS A 11 14.13 -7.37 -8.39
N GLY A 12 13.34 -7.05 -7.34
CA GLY A 12 13.34 -7.72 -6.03
C GLY A 12 12.22 -8.76 -5.91
N GLU A 13 12.10 -9.43 -4.75
CA GLU A 13 11.11 -10.50 -4.55
C GLU A 13 9.67 -10.04 -4.81
N PHE A 14 9.30 -8.82 -4.37
CA PHE A 14 7.95 -8.33 -4.61
C PHE A 14 7.67 -8.08 -6.10
N ALA A 15 8.67 -7.65 -6.87
CA ALA A 15 8.56 -7.48 -8.31
C ALA A 15 8.19 -8.79 -9.04
N LYS A 16 8.58 -9.97 -8.51
CA LYS A 16 8.12 -11.27 -9.03
C LYS A 16 6.60 -11.45 -8.85
N THR A 17 6.10 -11.13 -7.67
CA THR A 17 4.67 -11.21 -7.36
C THR A 17 3.87 -10.27 -8.27
N PHE A 18 4.35 -9.03 -8.40
CA PHE A 18 3.77 -8.06 -9.30
C PHE A 18 3.76 -8.54 -10.75
N ALA A 19 4.92 -8.94 -11.29
CA ALA A 19 5.04 -9.38 -12.68
C ALA A 19 4.15 -10.59 -13.00
N ARG A 20 3.99 -11.53 -12.06
CA ARG A 20 3.05 -12.66 -12.20
C ARG A 20 1.60 -12.20 -12.29
N ALA A 21 1.20 -11.25 -11.44
CA ALA A 21 -0.15 -10.70 -11.47
C ALA A 21 -0.46 -9.99 -12.80
N MET A 22 0.56 -9.34 -13.41
CA MET A 22 0.42 -8.69 -14.71
C MET A 22 0.17 -9.66 -15.87
N GLY A 23 0.39 -10.95 -15.68
CA GLY A 23 0.03 -11.99 -16.68
C GLY A 23 -1.47 -11.95 -17.04
N SER A 24 -2.35 -11.61 -16.09
CA SER A 24 -3.79 -11.42 -16.34
C SER A 24 -4.12 -10.13 -17.11
N LEU A 25 -3.17 -9.21 -17.24
CA LEU A 25 -3.27 -7.92 -17.92
C LEU A 25 -2.43 -7.85 -19.21
N SER A 26 -2.00 -8.98 -19.74
CA SER A 26 -1.09 -9.02 -20.91
C SER A 26 -1.61 -8.29 -22.16
N ASP A 27 -2.94 -8.13 -22.29
CA ASP A 27 -3.57 -7.34 -23.35
C ASP A 27 -3.69 -5.84 -23.01
N GLU A 28 -3.46 -5.45 -21.78
CA GLU A 28 -3.65 -4.10 -21.26
C GLU A 28 -2.32 -3.41 -20.89
N VAL A 29 -1.31 -4.20 -20.52
CA VAL A 29 0.00 -3.72 -20.05
C VAL A 29 1.13 -4.44 -20.76
N GLU A 30 2.15 -3.69 -21.17
CA GLU A 30 3.41 -4.20 -21.69
C GLU A 30 4.52 -3.90 -20.69
N LEU A 31 5.25 -4.95 -20.24
CA LEU A 31 6.26 -4.81 -19.20
C LEU A 31 7.65 -4.56 -19.78
N PHE A 32 8.39 -3.70 -19.11
CA PHE A 32 9.84 -3.50 -19.22
C PHE A 32 10.45 -3.69 -17.83
N PHE A 33 11.73 -4.00 -17.75
CA PHE A 33 12.40 -4.21 -16.46
C PHE A 33 13.70 -3.41 -16.38
N ALA A 34 13.94 -2.77 -15.23
CA ALA A 34 15.17 -2.04 -14.95
C ALA A 34 15.78 -2.45 -13.60
N SER A 35 17.09 -2.69 -13.59
CA SER A 35 17.85 -3.01 -12.38
C SER A 35 19.30 -2.54 -12.54
N ARG A 36 19.95 -2.15 -11.43
CA ARG A 36 21.41 -1.90 -11.42
C ARG A 36 22.22 -3.13 -11.81
N ASP A 37 21.66 -4.32 -11.59
CA ASP A 37 22.15 -5.58 -12.09
C ASP A 37 21.40 -5.90 -13.39
N PHE A 38 22.03 -5.65 -14.54
CA PHE A 38 21.42 -5.88 -15.86
C PHE A 38 20.99 -7.34 -16.06
N GLY A 39 21.84 -8.31 -15.63
CA GLY A 39 21.51 -9.73 -15.76
C GLY A 39 20.24 -10.12 -15.00
N ARG A 40 19.98 -9.45 -13.88
CA ARG A 40 18.74 -9.63 -13.15
C ARG A 40 17.54 -9.04 -13.89
N ALA A 41 17.66 -7.85 -14.47
CA ALA A 41 16.59 -7.26 -15.28
C ALA A 41 16.29 -8.12 -16.51
N GLU A 42 17.33 -8.64 -17.18
CA GLU A 42 17.19 -9.55 -18.34
C GLU A 42 16.49 -10.86 -17.96
N ALA A 43 16.87 -11.47 -16.83
CA ALA A 43 16.22 -12.69 -16.33
C ALA A 43 14.72 -12.45 -16.03
N TYR A 44 14.34 -11.26 -15.52
CA TYR A 44 12.95 -10.89 -15.31
C TYR A 44 12.21 -10.68 -16.64
N ALA A 45 12.83 -9.98 -17.60
CA ALA A 45 12.22 -9.80 -18.92
C ALA A 45 11.97 -11.17 -19.60
N GLN A 46 12.89 -12.10 -19.52
CA GLN A 46 12.71 -13.46 -20.05
C GLN A 46 11.60 -14.23 -19.31
N ALA A 47 11.59 -14.18 -17.97
CA ALA A 47 10.66 -14.97 -17.16
C ALA A 47 9.21 -14.48 -17.24
N TYR A 48 9.01 -13.16 -17.43
CA TYR A 48 7.68 -12.51 -17.39
C TYR A 48 7.28 -11.87 -18.71
N GLN A 49 7.87 -12.30 -19.83
CA GLN A 49 7.56 -11.83 -21.19
C GLN A 49 7.68 -10.30 -21.33
N GLY A 50 8.65 -9.72 -20.62
CA GLY A 50 8.99 -8.32 -20.75
C GLY A 50 9.59 -8.00 -22.11
N ARG A 51 9.30 -6.82 -22.65
CA ARG A 51 9.76 -6.41 -23.97
C ARG A 51 11.25 -6.15 -24.02
N GLU A 52 11.81 -5.55 -22.96
CA GLU A 52 13.22 -5.17 -22.87
C GLU A 52 13.67 -5.01 -21.42
N ALA A 53 14.99 -5.09 -21.22
CA ALA A 53 15.65 -4.90 -19.94
C ALA A 53 16.66 -3.75 -19.98
N TYR A 54 16.83 -3.04 -18.87
CA TYR A 54 17.74 -1.90 -18.72
C TYR A 54 18.68 -2.12 -17.52
N GLY A 55 19.95 -1.78 -17.71
CA GLY A 55 20.99 -1.85 -16.69
C GLY A 55 21.02 -0.63 -15.76
N SER A 56 20.25 0.39 -16.06
CA SER A 56 20.05 1.53 -15.19
C SER A 56 18.63 2.05 -15.33
N TYR A 57 18.23 2.76 -14.32
CA TYR A 57 16.95 3.38 -14.21
C TYR A 57 16.82 4.66 -15.07
N GLU A 58 17.93 5.41 -15.22
CA GLU A 58 18.00 6.58 -16.12
C GLU A 58 17.84 6.15 -17.58
N ALA A 59 18.44 5.00 -17.96
CA ALA A 59 18.27 4.45 -19.30
C ALA A 59 16.81 4.10 -19.58
N ALA A 60 16.12 3.47 -18.62
CA ALA A 60 14.69 3.19 -18.72
C ALA A 60 13.85 4.47 -18.78
N ALA A 61 14.13 5.45 -17.91
CA ALA A 61 13.41 6.72 -17.89
C ALA A 61 13.58 7.54 -19.18
N SER A 62 14.71 7.38 -19.86
CA SER A 62 15.01 8.08 -21.12
C SER A 62 14.40 7.42 -22.38
N ASP A 63 13.88 6.20 -22.25
CA ASP A 63 13.28 5.51 -23.39
C ASP A 63 11.87 6.06 -23.71
N PRO A 64 11.65 6.62 -24.93
CA PRO A 64 10.34 7.17 -25.29
C PRO A 64 9.23 6.12 -25.40
N ARG A 65 9.54 4.85 -25.50
CA ARG A 65 8.55 3.76 -25.54
C ARG A 65 7.91 3.51 -24.18
N ILE A 66 8.57 3.86 -23.08
CA ILE A 66 8.07 3.71 -21.73
C ILE A 66 7.18 4.92 -21.38
N GLN A 67 5.95 4.64 -21.03
CA GLN A 67 4.98 5.67 -20.60
C GLN A 67 4.97 5.87 -19.09
N ALA A 68 5.18 4.81 -18.33
CA ALA A 68 5.12 4.82 -16.89
C ALA A 68 6.21 3.94 -16.26
N VAL A 69 6.55 4.25 -15.01
CA VAL A 69 7.44 3.44 -14.19
C VAL A 69 6.69 2.92 -12.96
N TYR A 70 6.97 1.67 -12.57
CA TYR A 70 6.61 1.12 -11.28
C TYR A 70 7.85 1.03 -10.40
N LEU A 71 7.94 1.88 -9.38
CA LEU A 71 9.08 1.97 -8.48
C LEU A 71 8.94 0.92 -7.37
N CYS A 72 9.55 -0.25 -7.57
CA CYS A 72 9.60 -1.38 -6.65
C CYS A 72 10.99 -1.48 -5.99
N THR A 73 11.51 -0.35 -5.56
CA THR A 73 12.83 -0.19 -4.94
C THR A 73 12.72 -0.03 -3.43
N PRO A 74 13.82 -0.09 -2.64
CA PRO A 74 13.80 0.27 -1.24
C PRO A 74 13.30 1.70 -0.98
N HIS A 75 12.65 1.93 0.15
CA HIS A 75 11.95 3.18 0.47
C HIS A 75 12.83 4.44 0.34
N HIS A 76 14.09 4.36 0.77
CA HIS A 76 15.03 5.50 0.68
C HIS A 76 15.35 5.94 -0.75
N LEU A 77 14.99 5.15 -1.76
CA LEU A 77 15.19 5.46 -3.17
C LEU A 77 13.92 6.00 -3.85
N HIS A 78 12.75 5.93 -3.22
CA HIS A 78 11.49 6.32 -3.84
C HIS A 78 11.51 7.78 -4.31
N ARG A 79 11.95 8.71 -3.43
CA ARG A 79 12.02 10.13 -3.78
C ARG A 79 12.93 10.37 -4.99
N GLU A 80 14.17 9.90 -4.95
CA GLU A 80 15.13 10.10 -6.05
C GLU A 80 14.59 9.57 -7.36
N HIS A 81 14.09 8.35 -7.36
CA HIS A 81 13.56 7.70 -8.53
C HIS A 81 12.28 8.36 -9.05
N ALA A 82 11.39 8.80 -8.19
CA ALA A 82 10.19 9.52 -8.61
C ALA A 82 10.50 10.87 -9.26
N LEU A 83 11.46 11.62 -8.71
CA LEU A 83 11.89 12.91 -9.28
C LEU A 83 12.49 12.75 -10.67
N VAL A 84 13.31 11.72 -10.90
CA VAL A 84 13.89 11.46 -12.23
C VAL A 84 12.79 11.04 -13.22
N ALA A 85 11.88 10.15 -12.81
CA ALA A 85 10.76 9.72 -13.66
C ALA A 85 9.87 10.90 -14.05
N ALA A 86 9.48 11.75 -13.09
CA ALA A 86 8.67 12.94 -13.35
C ALA A 86 9.34 13.89 -14.35
N ARG A 87 10.63 14.18 -14.15
CA ARG A 87 11.41 15.05 -15.07
C ARG A 87 11.53 14.48 -16.48
N ALA A 88 11.50 13.16 -16.60
CA ALA A 88 11.47 12.46 -17.90
C ALA A 88 10.05 12.33 -18.49
N GLY A 89 9.04 12.94 -17.85
CA GLY A 89 7.64 12.87 -18.30
C GLY A 89 6.99 11.51 -18.15
N LYS A 90 7.49 10.65 -17.24
CA LYS A 90 6.91 9.32 -16.99
C LYS A 90 5.90 9.38 -15.86
N HIS A 91 4.72 8.75 -16.06
CA HIS A 91 3.78 8.49 -14.98
C HIS A 91 4.38 7.54 -13.96
N ILE A 92 3.99 7.65 -12.69
CA ILE A 92 4.66 7.00 -11.56
C ILE A 92 3.66 6.19 -10.77
N LEU A 93 3.88 4.87 -10.70
CA LEU A 93 3.33 4.00 -9.67
C LEU A 93 4.47 3.71 -8.69
N VAL A 94 4.35 4.14 -7.43
CA VAL A 94 5.41 3.93 -6.43
C VAL A 94 4.95 2.97 -5.35
N GLU A 95 5.81 2.02 -4.96
CA GLU A 95 5.55 1.14 -3.81
C GLU A 95 5.30 1.95 -2.55
N LYS A 96 4.50 1.36 -1.68
CA LYS A 96 4.25 1.91 -0.35
C LYS A 96 5.44 1.61 0.61
N PRO A 97 5.68 2.47 1.60
CA PRO A 97 5.13 3.83 1.74
C PRO A 97 5.55 4.72 0.58
N ILE A 98 4.81 5.79 0.32
CA ILE A 98 5.20 6.75 -0.72
C ILE A 98 6.64 7.23 -0.52
N ALA A 99 7.03 7.49 0.73
CA ALA A 99 8.36 7.95 1.15
C ALA A 99 8.59 7.62 2.63
N ARG A 100 9.80 7.93 3.16
CA ARG A 100 10.15 7.76 4.58
C ARG A 100 9.71 8.95 5.43
N THR A 101 9.61 10.13 4.84
CA THR A 101 9.25 11.39 5.52
C THR A 101 8.21 12.16 4.72
N LEU A 102 7.48 13.06 5.38
CA LEU A 102 6.51 13.93 4.71
C LEU A 102 7.20 14.88 3.72
N GLU A 103 8.41 15.35 4.02
CA GLU A 103 9.19 16.21 3.12
C GLU A 103 9.47 15.49 1.79
N GLU A 104 9.99 14.25 1.86
CA GLU A 104 10.24 13.42 0.67
C GLU A 104 8.96 13.22 -0.15
N ALA A 105 7.83 12.91 0.53
CA ALA A 105 6.55 12.69 -0.12
C ALA A 105 6.01 13.97 -0.81
N HIS A 106 6.10 15.12 -0.15
CA HIS A 106 5.72 16.41 -0.73
C HIS A 106 6.56 16.78 -1.94
N ASP A 107 7.87 16.53 -1.92
CA ASP A 107 8.76 16.74 -3.06
C ASP A 107 8.30 15.92 -4.28
N MET A 108 7.99 14.64 -4.07
CA MET A 108 7.54 13.72 -5.12
C MET A 108 6.22 14.20 -5.74
N VAL A 109 5.23 14.55 -4.92
CA VAL A 109 3.92 15.03 -5.38
C VAL A 109 4.03 16.35 -6.10
N THR A 110 4.85 17.27 -5.60
CA THR A 110 5.07 18.58 -6.21
C THR A 110 5.72 18.46 -7.58
N GLU A 111 6.76 17.62 -7.70
CA GLU A 111 7.46 17.43 -8.98
C GLU A 111 6.57 16.71 -10.00
N ALA A 112 5.82 15.68 -9.59
CA ALA A 112 4.87 14.98 -10.47
C ALA A 112 3.81 15.95 -11.01
N ARG A 113 3.26 16.82 -10.15
CA ARG A 113 2.30 17.85 -10.55
C ARG A 113 2.94 18.86 -11.51
N ARG A 114 4.17 19.32 -11.23
CA ARG A 114 4.91 20.26 -12.09
C ARG A 114 5.16 19.68 -13.48
N ALA A 115 5.45 18.37 -13.54
CA ALA A 115 5.70 17.67 -14.80
C ALA A 115 4.42 17.27 -15.55
N GLY A 116 3.25 17.42 -14.94
CA GLY A 116 1.96 17.00 -15.52
C GLY A 116 1.82 15.47 -15.61
N VAL A 117 2.48 14.71 -14.73
CA VAL A 117 2.42 13.26 -14.71
C VAL A 117 1.59 12.76 -13.52
N THR A 118 0.91 11.62 -13.72
CA THR A 118 0.18 10.94 -12.67
C THR A 118 1.16 10.29 -11.69
N LEU A 119 0.96 10.51 -10.37
CA LEU A 119 1.64 9.79 -9.32
C LEU A 119 0.59 9.04 -8.49
N MET A 120 0.72 7.71 -8.43
CA MET A 120 -0.14 6.82 -7.66
C MET A 120 0.70 5.97 -6.71
N VAL A 121 0.23 5.77 -5.48
CA VAL A 121 0.85 4.86 -4.50
C VAL A 121 0.28 3.46 -4.66
N ALA A 122 1.13 2.45 -4.61
CA ALA A 122 0.76 1.05 -4.83
C ALA A 122 0.15 0.41 -3.56
N GLU A 123 -0.89 1.02 -3.01
CA GLU A 123 -1.70 0.47 -1.92
C GLU A 123 -2.67 -0.59 -2.45
N ASN A 124 -2.12 -1.71 -2.88
CA ASN A 124 -2.87 -2.77 -3.54
C ASN A 124 -4.00 -3.36 -2.69
N TYR A 125 -3.90 -3.35 -1.35
CA TYR A 125 -4.92 -3.88 -0.47
C TYR A 125 -6.24 -3.11 -0.55
N ARG A 126 -6.22 -1.80 -0.84
CA ARG A 126 -7.43 -1.01 -1.11
C ARG A 126 -8.23 -1.55 -2.30
N PHE A 127 -7.58 -2.23 -3.23
CA PHE A 127 -8.20 -2.77 -4.44
C PHE A 127 -8.68 -4.22 -4.30
N MET A 128 -8.48 -4.87 -3.16
CA MET A 128 -9.08 -6.18 -2.87
C MET A 128 -10.60 -6.09 -2.87
N ALA A 129 -11.27 -7.06 -3.49
CA ALA A 129 -12.72 -7.07 -3.64
C ALA A 129 -13.46 -6.97 -2.29
N ALA A 130 -12.96 -7.68 -1.25
CA ALA A 130 -13.54 -7.63 0.09
C ALA A 130 -13.46 -6.23 0.71
N VAL A 131 -12.32 -5.51 0.56
CA VAL A 131 -12.13 -4.15 1.07
C VAL A 131 -13.06 -3.15 0.37
N ARG A 132 -13.13 -3.22 -0.96
CA ARG A 132 -14.03 -2.37 -1.76
C ARG A 132 -15.49 -2.61 -1.41
N ARG A 133 -15.88 -3.89 -1.28
CA ARG A 133 -17.25 -4.25 -0.90
C ARG A 133 -17.61 -3.80 0.52
N ALA A 134 -16.65 -3.90 1.47
CA ALA A 134 -16.85 -3.36 2.81
C ALA A 134 -17.12 -1.86 2.78
N LYS A 135 -16.36 -1.08 1.97
CA LYS A 135 -16.59 0.36 1.80
C LYS A 135 -17.98 0.65 1.22
N GLU A 136 -18.40 -0.05 0.18
CA GLU A 136 -19.75 0.11 -0.39
C GLU A 136 -20.86 -0.14 0.64
N LEU A 137 -20.71 -1.18 1.48
CA LEU A 137 -21.67 -1.48 2.55
C LEU A 137 -21.70 -0.41 3.64
N ILE A 138 -20.55 0.16 3.98
CA ILE A 138 -20.44 1.29 4.90
C ILE A 138 -21.15 2.52 4.31
N ASP A 139 -20.80 2.89 3.07
CA ASP A 139 -21.34 4.07 2.39
C ASP A 139 -22.85 3.98 2.13
N SER A 140 -23.37 2.78 1.88
CA SER A 140 -24.82 2.55 1.76
C SER A 140 -25.56 2.63 3.11
N GLY A 141 -24.85 2.77 4.24
CA GLY A 141 -25.43 2.79 5.56
C GLY A 141 -25.91 1.42 6.08
N ALA A 142 -25.49 0.32 5.44
CA ALA A 142 -25.86 -1.04 5.84
C ALA A 142 -25.45 -1.38 7.28
N LEU A 143 -24.31 -0.83 7.74
CA LEU A 143 -23.83 -1.01 9.11
C LEU A 143 -24.37 0.04 10.10
N GLY A 144 -25.06 1.08 9.64
CA GLY A 144 -25.34 2.26 10.44
C GLY A 144 -24.06 3.04 10.81
N SER A 145 -24.10 3.86 11.85
CA SER A 145 -22.89 4.57 12.31
C SER A 145 -21.82 3.58 12.75
N LEU A 146 -20.60 3.77 12.26
CA LEU A 146 -19.45 2.96 12.65
C LEU A 146 -19.12 3.15 14.13
N ARG A 147 -18.72 2.08 14.78
CA ARG A 147 -18.28 2.06 16.17
C ARG A 147 -16.81 1.66 16.29
N LEU A 148 -16.42 0.61 15.58
CA LEU A 148 -15.10 0.02 15.71
C LEU A 148 -14.65 -0.58 14.39
N VAL A 149 -13.44 -0.24 13.96
CA VAL A 149 -12.72 -0.88 12.84
C VAL A 149 -11.43 -1.46 13.39
N GLN A 150 -11.28 -2.78 13.31
CA GLN A 150 -10.11 -3.51 13.78
C GLN A 150 -9.39 -4.15 12.61
N LEU A 151 -8.08 -3.93 12.53
CA LEU A 151 -7.20 -4.57 11.55
C LEU A 151 -6.03 -5.19 12.31
N GLN A 152 -5.74 -6.45 11.98
CA GLN A 152 -4.65 -7.13 12.66
C GLN A 152 -3.89 -8.07 11.76
N GLU A 153 -2.59 -8.13 11.97
CA GLU A 153 -1.69 -9.09 11.37
C GLU A 153 -0.56 -9.37 12.33
N GLU A 154 -0.44 -10.63 12.71
CA GLU A 154 0.72 -11.16 13.40
C GLU A 154 1.32 -12.27 12.54
N ALA A 155 2.54 -12.10 12.09
CA ALA A 155 3.23 -13.04 11.23
C ALA A 155 4.70 -13.17 11.61
N ALA A 156 5.28 -14.35 11.41
CA ALA A 156 6.73 -14.52 11.48
C ALA A 156 7.30 -14.29 10.07
N MET A 157 7.93 -13.14 9.84
CA MET A 157 8.52 -12.81 8.55
C MET A 157 10.01 -12.52 8.68
N VAL A 158 10.79 -13.11 7.77
CA VAL A 158 12.20 -12.72 7.58
C VAL A 158 12.26 -11.65 6.52
N THR A 159 12.62 -10.44 6.90
CA THR A 159 12.69 -9.30 6.00
C THR A 159 14.10 -9.08 5.45
N ALA A 160 14.22 -8.42 4.30
CA ALA A 160 15.50 -7.96 3.76
C ALA A 160 16.21 -7.03 4.75
N GLN A 161 17.56 -7.03 4.71
CA GLN A 161 18.37 -6.28 5.69
C GLN A 161 17.98 -4.80 5.76
N TRP A 162 17.83 -4.10 4.63
CA TRP A 162 17.50 -2.68 4.58
C TRP A 162 16.18 -2.32 5.30
N ARG A 163 15.25 -3.27 5.42
CA ARG A 163 13.98 -3.10 6.14
C ARG A 163 14.14 -3.05 7.65
N ARG A 164 15.30 -3.47 8.17
CA ARG A 164 15.66 -3.45 9.60
C ARG A 164 16.48 -2.22 9.98
N GLU A 165 16.85 -1.41 9.00
CA GLU A 165 17.63 -0.19 9.16
C GLU A 165 16.69 1.01 9.09
N PRO A 166 16.40 1.71 10.22
CA PRO A 166 15.43 2.79 10.27
C PRO A 166 15.69 3.90 9.24
N ASP A 167 16.95 4.23 9.02
CA ASP A 167 17.37 5.27 8.06
C ASP A 167 17.04 4.91 6.61
N LEU A 168 17.01 3.63 6.27
CA LEU A 168 16.69 3.15 4.93
C LEU A 168 15.19 2.86 4.74
N ASN A 169 14.55 2.38 5.80
CA ASN A 169 13.15 1.99 5.79
C ASN A 169 12.21 3.15 6.15
N GLY A 170 12.64 4.09 6.97
CA GLY A 170 11.84 5.20 7.53
C GLY A 170 11.21 4.88 8.88
N GLY A 171 11.54 3.71 9.46
CA GLY A 171 11.00 3.19 10.72
C GLY A 171 11.19 1.68 10.78
N GLY A 172 10.19 0.96 11.29
CA GLY A 172 10.20 -0.50 11.39
C GLY A 172 9.16 -1.17 10.51
N VAL A 173 8.54 -2.21 11.06
CA VAL A 173 7.53 -2.99 10.31
C VAL A 173 6.21 -2.24 10.15
N PHE A 174 5.94 -1.25 11.00
CA PHE A 174 4.69 -0.51 10.95
C PHE A 174 4.61 0.41 9.73
N ILE A 175 5.68 1.13 9.41
CA ILE A 175 5.74 1.91 8.16
C ILE A 175 5.79 1.01 6.92
N ASP A 176 6.38 -0.18 7.00
CA ASP A 176 6.48 -1.11 5.87
C ASP A 176 5.17 -1.88 5.63
N GLY A 177 4.76 -2.72 6.57
CA GLY A 177 3.57 -3.56 6.43
C GLY A 177 2.32 -2.98 7.11
N GLY A 178 2.49 -2.23 8.19
CA GLY A 178 1.41 -1.60 8.93
C GLY A 178 0.68 -0.52 8.15
N ILE A 179 1.38 0.19 7.25
CA ILE A 179 0.80 1.25 6.42
C ILE A 179 -0.38 0.78 5.57
N HIS A 180 -0.40 -0.44 5.08
CA HIS A 180 -1.57 -1.02 4.40
C HIS A 180 -2.83 -1.03 5.28
N LYS A 181 -2.66 -1.26 6.60
CA LYS A 181 -3.78 -1.24 7.55
C LYS A 181 -4.21 0.19 7.84
N VAL A 182 -3.26 1.13 7.87
CA VAL A 182 -3.54 2.56 7.99
C VAL A 182 -4.36 3.03 6.79
N ASP A 183 -3.92 2.71 5.57
CA ASP A 183 -4.65 3.01 4.33
C ASP A 183 -6.09 2.48 4.36
N ILE A 184 -6.28 1.21 4.74
CA ILE A 184 -7.62 0.62 4.84
C ILE A 184 -8.44 1.28 5.94
N LEU A 185 -7.86 1.57 7.11
CA LEU A 185 -8.56 2.26 8.19
C LEU A 185 -9.05 3.63 7.75
N VAL A 186 -8.17 4.43 7.14
CA VAL A 186 -8.50 5.77 6.62
C VAL A 186 -9.55 5.66 5.50
N TYR A 187 -9.41 4.72 4.59
CA TYR A 187 -10.38 4.50 3.52
C TYR A 187 -11.77 4.13 4.01
N LEU A 188 -11.87 3.27 5.04
CA LEU A 188 -13.14 2.78 5.56
C LEU A 188 -13.81 3.76 6.55
N ALA A 189 -13.03 4.39 7.42
CA ALA A 189 -13.53 5.18 8.54
C ALA A 189 -13.21 6.69 8.44
N GLY A 190 -12.47 7.13 7.40
CA GLY A 190 -11.99 8.51 7.26
C GLY A 190 -10.75 8.82 8.10
N MET A 191 -10.16 10.00 7.87
CA MET A 191 -8.99 10.46 8.61
C MET A 191 -9.29 10.55 10.11
N PRO A 192 -8.45 9.93 10.97
CA PRO A 192 -8.62 10.05 12.41
C PRO A 192 -8.23 11.43 12.91
N GLN A 193 -8.84 11.85 14.03
CA GLN A 193 -8.47 13.10 14.71
C GLN A 193 -7.43 12.91 15.81
N GLN A 194 -7.31 11.69 16.32
CA GLN A 194 -6.40 11.35 17.40
C GLN A 194 -5.76 9.98 17.14
N VAL A 195 -4.50 9.86 17.52
CA VAL A 195 -3.73 8.62 17.48
C VAL A 195 -3.07 8.38 18.84
N PHE A 196 -3.17 7.15 19.33
CA PHE A 196 -2.34 6.60 20.40
C PHE A 196 -1.68 5.33 19.88
N ALA A 197 -0.37 5.16 20.13
CA ALA A 197 0.33 3.95 19.72
C ALA A 197 1.34 3.51 20.79
N ALA A 198 1.61 2.21 20.80
CA ALA A 198 2.63 1.58 21.62
C ALA A 198 3.40 0.54 20.81
N SER A 199 4.72 0.52 20.91
CA SER A 199 5.53 -0.57 20.35
C SER A 199 5.33 -1.83 21.18
N LEU A 200 5.26 -2.96 20.49
CA LEU A 200 5.29 -4.27 21.14
C LEU A 200 6.73 -4.58 21.62
N PRO A 201 6.89 -5.45 22.64
CA PRO A 201 8.21 -5.92 23.03
C PRO A 201 8.93 -6.58 21.85
N ARG A 202 10.18 -6.18 21.60
CA ARG A 202 10.95 -6.66 20.44
C ARG A 202 11.16 -8.16 20.48
N GLY A 203 10.96 -8.81 19.37
CA GLY A 203 11.25 -10.22 19.18
C GLY A 203 12.74 -10.50 18.95
N PRO A 204 13.13 -11.78 18.92
CA PRO A 204 14.55 -12.20 18.86
C PRO A 204 15.22 -11.85 17.52
N HIS A 205 14.48 -11.48 16.51
CA HIS A 205 14.97 -11.15 15.16
C HIS A 205 14.77 -9.68 14.81
N ALA A 206 14.33 -8.86 15.78
CA ALA A 206 14.22 -7.42 15.60
C ALA A 206 15.59 -6.81 15.28
N GLY A 207 15.64 -5.91 14.28
CA GLY A 207 16.79 -5.05 14.03
C GLY A 207 16.83 -3.87 15.01
N GLU A 208 17.33 -2.72 14.57
CA GLU A 208 17.29 -1.48 15.35
C GLU A 208 15.87 -0.88 15.41
N ALA A 209 15.06 -1.14 14.37
CA ALA A 209 13.68 -0.67 14.26
C ALA A 209 12.69 -1.48 15.11
N GLU A 210 11.47 -0.97 15.26
CA GLU A 210 10.37 -1.72 15.86
C GLU A 210 9.91 -2.88 14.94
N ASP A 211 9.41 -3.95 15.54
CA ASP A 211 8.92 -5.14 14.86
C ASP A 211 7.44 -5.43 15.14
N GLY A 212 6.77 -4.49 15.80
CA GLY A 212 5.34 -4.50 16.02
C GLY A 212 4.83 -3.27 16.73
N VAL A 213 3.64 -2.81 16.31
CA VAL A 213 2.94 -1.66 16.87
C VAL A 213 1.47 -1.99 17.05
N LEU A 214 0.95 -1.63 18.23
CA LEU A 214 -0.48 -1.50 18.50
C LEU A 214 -0.84 -0.02 18.40
N MET A 215 -1.77 0.32 17.49
CA MET A 215 -2.28 1.68 17.32
C MET A 215 -3.77 1.75 17.57
N MET A 216 -4.23 2.79 18.22
CA MET A 216 -5.63 3.13 18.40
C MET A 216 -5.89 4.55 17.88
N THR A 217 -7.00 4.73 17.19
CA THR A 217 -7.41 6.02 16.63
C THR A 217 -8.83 6.37 17.02
N ARG A 218 -9.19 7.65 16.91
CA ARG A 218 -10.56 8.14 17.04
C ARG A 218 -10.87 9.07 15.87
N SER A 219 -11.96 8.80 15.15
CA SER A 219 -12.48 9.65 14.08
C SER A 219 -13.38 10.77 14.60
N LEU A 220 -13.77 11.70 13.73
CA LEU A 220 -14.60 12.87 14.07
C LEU A 220 -15.97 12.47 14.63
N ASP A 221 -16.60 11.44 14.09
CA ASP A 221 -17.89 10.90 14.50
C ASP A 221 -17.80 9.95 15.70
N GLY A 222 -16.60 9.77 16.27
CA GLY A 222 -16.32 8.99 17.47
C GLY A 222 -16.03 7.51 17.23
N ALA A 223 -16.01 7.03 16.00
CA ALA A 223 -15.62 5.67 15.71
C ALA A 223 -14.15 5.43 16.13
N VAL A 224 -13.88 4.25 16.65
CA VAL A 224 -12.54 3.84 17.09
C VAL A 224 -11.91 2.94 16.02
N GLY A 225 -10.67 3.21 15.65
CA GLY A 225 -9.84 2.34 14.85
C GLY A 225 -8.79 1.65 15.73
N VAL A 226 -8.53 0.38 15.50
CA VAL A 226 -7.46 -0.38 16.17
C VAL A 226 -6.66 -1.14 15.12
N ILE A 227 -5.34 -0.94 15.14
CA ILE A 227 -4.41 -1.72 14.32
C ILE A 227 -3.44 -2.45 15.24
N ASN A 228 -3.34 -3.78 15.08
CA ASN A 228 -2.28 -4.59 15.66
C ASN A 228 -1.45 -5.17 14.52
N HIS A 229 -0.20 -4.74 14.40
CA HIS A 229 0.69 -5.21 13.33
C HIS A 229 2.04 -5.64 13.89
N SER A 230 2.43 -6.90 13.62
CA SER A 230 3.71 -7.45 14.02
C SER A 230 4.21 -8.50 13.03
N TRP A 231 5.52 -8.51 12.76
CA TRP A 231 6.18 -9.52 11.92
C TRP A 231 7.11 -10.47 12.70
N THR A 232 7.00 -10.50 14.01
CA THR A 232 7.85 -11.35 14.87
C THR A 232 7.07 -12.39 15.66
N ALA A 233 5.75 -12.25 15.73
CA ALA A 233 4.92 -13.21 16.43
C ALA A 233 4.70 -14.48 15.60
N ALA A 234 4.69 -15.63 16.25
CA ALA A 234 4.24 -16.87 15.61
C ALA A 234 2.78 -16.70 15.17
N GLN A 235 2.52 -17.01 13.89
CA GLN A 235 1.18 -16.95 13.34
C GLN A 235 0.24 -17.81 14.19
N ARG A 236 -0.80 -17.22 14.73
CA ARG A 236 -1.83 -17.91 15.52
C ARG A 236 -3.15 -17.87 14.78
N PRO A 237 -4.02 -18.88 14.95
CA PRO A 237 -5.44 -18.68 14.72
C PRO A 237 -5.91 -17.54 15.62
N GLY A 238 -6.34 -16.45 15.04
CA GLY A 238 -6.74 -15.23 15.75
C GLY A 238 -8.06 -14.68 15.21
N PRO A 239 -8.49 -13.54 15.72
CA PRO A 239 -9.61 -12.84 15.15
C PRO A 239 -9.32 -12.47 13.69
N PRO A 240 -10.36 -12.23 12.88
CA PRO A 240 -10.21 -11.96 11.45
C PRO A 240 -9.32 -10.74 11.20
N TRP A 241 -8.64 -10.73 10.05
CA TRP A 241 -7.73 -9.67 9.64
C TRP A 241 -8.40 -8.29 9.63
N VAL A 242 -9.66 -8.21 9.17
CA VAL A 242 -10.51 -7.03 9.26
C VAL A 242 -11.82 -7.38 9.95
N SER A 243 -12.20 -6.57 10.94
CA SER A 243 -13.47 -6.62 11.65
C SER A 243 -14.02 -5.20 11.78
N ILE A 244 -15.26 -4.99 11.32
CA ILE A 244 -15.92 -3.69 11.27
C ILE A 244 -17.27 -3.79 11.94
N SER A 245 -17.49 -3.05 13.01
CA SER A 245 -18.76 -3.01 13.74
C SER A 245 -19.43 -1.65 13.60
N GLY A 246 -20.70 -1.66 13.23
CA GLY A 246 -21.60 -0.52 13.27
C GLY A 246 -22.77 -0.76 14.21
N LEU A 247 -23.70 0.21 14.27
CA LEU A 247 -24.90 0.09 15.11
C LEU A 247 -25.93 -0.91 14.58
N LYS A 248 -25.85 -1.27 13.27
CA LYS A 248 -26.83 -2.12 12.59
C LYS A 248 -26.24 -3.43 12.06
N GLY A 249 -24.92 -3.61 12.09
CA GLY A 249 -24.31 -4.81 11.54
C GLY A 249 -22.82 -4.87 11.77
N HIS A 250 -22.26 -5.99 11.35
CA HIS A 250 -20.86 -6.34 11.49
C HIS A 250 -20.34 -6.97 10.20
N ILE A 251 -19.12 -6.61 9.81
CA ILE A 251 -18.40 -7.20 8.68
C ILE A 251 -17.09 -7.77 9.18
N TYR A 252 -16.70 -8.93 8.66
CA TYR A 252 -15.35 -9.45 8.85
C TYR A 252 -14.86 -10.28 7.66
N PHE A 253 -13.56 -10.27 7.42
CA PHE A 253 -12.89 -11.04 6.39
C PHE A 253 -11.38 -11.19 6.66
N GLU A 254 -10.76 -12.13 5.95
CA GLU A 254 -9.32 -12.35 5.95
C GLU A 254 -8.65 -11.67 4.76
N VAL A 255 -7.35 -11.36 4.87
CA VAL A 255 -6.58 -10.83 3.75
C VAL A 255 -6.58 -11.81 2.58
N GLY A 256 -6.84 -11.31 1.37
CA GLY A 256 -6.90 -12.14 0.18
C GLY A 256 -8.05 -13.14 0.15
N ALA A 257 -9.00 -13.07 1.08
CA ALA A 257 -10.16 -13.94 1.04
C ALA A 257 -11.08 -13.57 -0.14
N PRO A 258 -11.58 -14.56 -0.91
CA PRO A 258 -12.56 -14.33 -1.97
C PRO A 258 -13.98 -14.18 -1.38
N TRP A 259 -14.08 -13.69 -0.17
CA TRP A 259 -15.35 -13.51 0.54
C TRP A 259 -15.24 -12.47 1.65
N LEU A 260 -16.36 -11.89 2.00
CA LEU A 260 -16.58 -11.24 3.28
C LEU A 260 -17.87 -11.77 3.92
N LYS A 261 -17.93 -11.76 5.23
CA LYS A 261 -19.15 -12.06 5.99
C LYS A 261 -19.77 -10.76 6.48
N LEU A 262 -21.08 -10.66 6.30
CA LEU A 262 -21.93 -9.59 6.79
C LEU A 262 -22.97 -10.18 7.73
N ASP A 263 -23.00 -9.71 8.96
CA ASP A 263 -24.04 -9.98 9.94
C ASP A 263 -24.84 -8.68 10.16
N ASP A 264 -26.13 -8.70 9.90
CA ASP A 264 -27.04 -7.56 10.10
C ASP A 264 -27.86 -7.65 11.41
N GLY A 265 -27.43 -8.52 12.33
CA GLY A 265 -28.08 -8.80 13.61
C GLY A 265 -29.30 -9.74 13.51
N ARG A 266 -29.62 -10.21 12.31
CA ARG A 266 -30.68 -11.19 12.03
C ARG A 266 -30.13 -12.46 11.40
N GLU A 267 -29.24 -12.29 10.44
CA GLU A 267 -28.58 -13.39 9.71
C GLU A 267 -27.13 -13.05 9.35
N GLU A 268 -26.28 -14.06 9.30
CA GLU A 268 -24.95 -13.98 8.71
C GLU A 268 -25.00 -14.38 7.23
N ARG A 269 -24.51 -13.53 6.35
CA ARG A 269 -24.40 -13.75 4.91
C ARG A 269 -22.97 -13.75 4.45
N ILE A 270 -22.61 -14.68 3.57
CA ILE A 270 -21.28 -14.74 2.95
C ILE A 270 -21.40 -14.17 1.54
N LEU A 271 -20.74 -13.03 1.30
CA LEU A 271 -20.60 -12.44 -0.03
C LEU A 271 -19.30 -12.96 -0.65
N ARG A 272 -19.38 -13.59 -1.82
CA ARG A 272 -18.23 -14.18 -2.52
C ARG A 272 -17.85 -13.36 -3.73
N PHE A 273 -16.56 -13.41 -4.07
CA PHE A 273 -15.95 -12.66 -5.18
C PHE A 273 -15.12 -13.63 -6.03
N ASP A 274 -15.18 -13.43 -7.34
CA ASP A 274 -14.38 -14.18 -8.34
C ASP A 274 -13.13 -13.39 -8.75
N ASP A 275 -12.65 -12.46 -7.91
CA ASP A 275 -11.68 -11.43 -8.26
C ASP A 275 -10.27 -11.72 -7.75
N ASP A 276 -9.31 -10.97 -8.28
CA ASP A 276 -7.90 -10.95 -7.86
C ASP A 276 -7.79 -10.63 -6.36
N GLN A 277 -7.40 -11.64 -5.60
CA GLN A 277 -7.39 -11.61 -4.14
C GLN A 277 -6.29 -10.71 -3.56
N ASN A 278 -5.28 -10.35 -4.35
CA ASN A 278 -4.17 -9.50 -3.90
C ASN A 278 -4.29 -8.02 -4.33
N GLY A 279 -5.31 -7.67 -5.13
CA GLY A 279 -5.60 -6.31 -5.56
C GLY A 279 -4.61 -5.72 -6.57
N LEU A 280 -3.58 -6.45 -7.04
CA LEU A 280 -2.54 -5.90 -7.92
C LEU A 280 -3.07 -5.59 -9.32
N ALA A 281 -3.82 -6.50 -9.92
CA ALA A 281 -4.35 -6.27 -11.26
C ALA A 281 -5.37 -5.13 -11.30
N PRO A 282 -6.38 -5.05 -10.42
CA PRO A 282 -7.28 -3.89 -10.38
C PRO A 282 -6.57 -2.58 -10.02
N MET A 283 -5.53 -2.59 -9.19
CA MET A 283 -4.70 -1.43 -8.91
C MET A 283 -4.01 -0.88 -10.17
N VAL A 284 -3.43 -1.75 -10.98
CA VAL A 284 -2.75 -1.32 -12.21
C VAL A 284 -3.76 -0.86 -13.27
N ARG A 285 -4.95 -1.45 -13.33
CA ARG A 285 -6.05 -0.91 -14.15
C ARG A 285 -6.44 0.49 -13.72
N GLU A 286 -6.62 0.74 -12.42
CA GLU A 286 -6.90 2.09 -11.90
C GLU A 286 -5.81 3.08 -12.30
N PHE A 287 -4.53 2.71 -12.16
CA PHE A 287 -3.41 3.56 -12.58
C PHE A 287 -3.46 3.86 -14.08
N ARG A 288 -3.64 2.86 -14.94
CA ARG A 288 -3.79 3.04 -16.39
C ARG A 288 -4.97 3.95 -16.72
N ASP A 289 -6.12 3.67 -16.15
CA ASP A 289 -7.36 4.39 -16.45
C ASP A 289 -7.27 5.85 -15.98
N SER A 290 -6.65 6.11 -14.82
CA SER A 290 -6.39 7.49 -14.36
C SER A 290 -5.50 8.28 -15.31
N ILE A 291 -4.51 7.61 -15.95
CA ILE A 291 -3.67 8.23 -16.99
C ILE A 291 -4.50 8.54 -18.24
N LEU A 292 -5.25 7.55 -18.75
CA LEU A 292 -6.04 7.68 -19.98
C LEU A 292 -7.14 8.74 -19.85
N GLU A 293 -7.76 8.82 -18.68
CA GLU A 293 -8.85 9.74 -18.38
C GLU A 293 -8.36 11.10 -17.85
N SER A 294 -7.06 11.25 -17.63
CA SER A 294 -6.43 12.45 -17.07
C SER A 294 -7.08 12.87 -15.73
N ARG A 295 -7.37 11.90 -14.88
CA ARG A 295 -7.95 12.10 -13.54
C ARG A 295 -6.97 11.70 -12.43
N GLU A 296 -7.24 12.17 -11.23
CA GLU A 296 -6.51 11.73 -10.04
C GLU A 296 -6.82 10.26 -9.72
N PRO A 297 -5.80 9.42 -9.43
CA PRO A 297 -6.01 8.03 -9.04
C PRO A 297 -6.54 7.90 -7.61
N LEU A 298 -7.20 6.77 -7.32
CA LEU A 298 -7.81 6.50 -6.00
C LEU A 298 -6.79 6.46 -4.86
N THR A 299 -5.56 6.02 -5.12
CA THR A 299 -4.44 6.06 -4.15
C THR A 299 -3.40 7.07 -4.64
N SER A 300 -3.84 8.33 -4.77
CA SER A 300 -2.99 9.42 -5.23
C SER A 300 -1.83 9.71 -4.26
N GLY A 301 -0.87 10.54 -4.70
CA GLY A 301 0.19 11.00 -3.82
C GLY A 301 -0.32 11.73 -2.57
N ALA A 302 -1.47 12.41 -2.65
CA ALA A 302 -2.11 13.05 -1.50
C ALA A 302 -2.57 12.00 -0.47
N VAL A 303 -3.21 10.92 -0.92
CA VAL A 303 -3.59 9.79 -0.07
C VAL A 303 -2.36 9.15 0.58
N GLY A 304 -1.27 8.94 -0.18
CA GLY A 304 -0.03 8.40 0.40
C GLY A 304 0.59 9.30 1.47
N ILE A 305 0.45 10.64 1.34
CA ILE A 305 0.86 11.61 2.37
C ILE A 305 -0.03 11.49 3.61
N GLU A 306 -1.35 11.35 3.45
CA GLU A 306 -2.28 11.15 4.56
C GLU A 306 -1.93 9.89 5.35
N ASP A 307 -1.77 8.74 4.69
CA ASP A 307 -1.40 7.48 5.32
C ASP A 307 -0.05 7.57 6.06
N LEU A 308 0.96 8.15 5.40
CA LEU A 308 2.27 8.36 6.00
C LEU A 308 2.19 9.27 7.23
N SER A 309 1.34 10.32 7.20
CA SER A 309 1.16 11.23 8.33
C SER A 309 0.63 10.52 9.57
N VAL A 310 -0.31 9.58 9.38
CA VAL A 310 -0.84 8.75 10.48
C VAL A 310 0.24 7.84 11.05
N VAL A 311 1.04 7.18 10.19
CA VAL A 311 2.16 6.32 10.63
C VAL A 311 3.19 7.10 11.42
N LEU A 312 3.65 8.24 10.91
CA LEU A 312 4.65 9.07 11.60
C LEU A 312 4.11 9.64 12.90
N LYS A 313 2.81 9.98 12.95
CA LYS A 313 2.16 10.41 14.19
C LYS A 313 2.04 9.26 15.19
N ALA A 314 1.85 8.02 14.74
CA ALA A 314 1.90 6.86 15.61
C ALA A 314 3.29 6.67 16.22
N TYR A 315 4.37 6.83 15.46
CA TYR A 315 5.73 6.79 16.00
C TYR A 315 5.98 7.90 17.03
N GLU A 316 5.53 9.14 16.76
CA GLU A 316 5.62 10.22 17.76
C GLU A 316 4.85 9.88 19.05
N SER A 317 3.67 9.24 18.91
CA SER A 317 2.89 8.77 20.06
C SER A 317 3.63 7.69 20.86
N VAL A 318 4.29 6.74 20.19
CA VAL A 318 5.13 5.73 20.84
C VAL A 318 6.25 6.38 21.67
N GLU A 319 6.97 7.34 21.07
CA GLU A 319 8.09 8.04 21.75
C GLU A 319 7.62 8.83 22.97
N ARG A 320 6.49 9.52 22.85
CA ARG A 320 5.95 10.40 23.90
C ARG A 320 5.07 9.68 24.92
N GLY A 321 4.60 8.47 24.62
CA GLY A 321 3.70 7.72 25.48
C GLY A 321 2.32 8.36 25.69
N VAL A 322 1.85 9.20 24.76
CA VAL A 322 0.59 9.96 24.88
C VAL A 322 -0.23 9.91 23.58
N SER A 323 -1.54 10.15 23.70
CA SER A 323 -2.41 10.38 22.54
C SER A 323 -2.09 11.74 21.92
N LEU A 324 -2.01 11.78 20.58
CA LEU A 324 -1.68 12.97 19.82
C LEU A 324 -2.81 13.34 18.84
N PRO A 325 -3.07 14.64 18.61
CA PRO A 325 -3.97 15.06 17.56
C PRO A 325 -3.32 14.83 16.19
N LEU A 326 -4.16 14.46 15.21
CA LEU A 326 -3.91 14.55 13.78
C LEU A 326 -4.66 15.80 13.30
N GLY A 327 -3.96 16.86 13.08
CA GLY A 327 -4.52 18.12 12.65
C GLY A 327 -3.67 18.75 11.59
#